data_bd097e0e902075164287d917b0b8529b
#
_entry.id   bd097e0e902075164287d917b0b8529b
#
_cell.length_a   1.000
_cell.length_b   1.000
_cell.length_c   1.000
_cell.angle_alpha   90.00
_cell.angle_beta   90.00
_cell.angle_gamma   90.00
#
_symmetry.space_group_name_H-M   'P 1'
#
loop_
_entity.id
_entity.type
_entity.pdbx_description
1 polymer ?
#
loop_
_entity_poly.entity_id
_entity_poly.type
_entity_poly.pdbx_seq_one_letter_code
_entity_poly.pdbx_strand_id
1 'polypeptide(L)'
;DLREYNNPLPKWWLWLFYITVVFGLLYFILYPGLGTWKGIKGWTQASQWEQENAAAEAKVAAYLAPFASMTVPELAANAQAMATANNLFQNNCAQCHGADGGGARGFPNLANSDWQWGGDPDSIVQTIANGRVAAMTPWGEVLGEEGVDAVVAYVQQLSGQQSDPAKAAAGAAHFQTFCMACHGPDGKGMAAVGAPNLTDGVWLYGSDAATLKETVTKGRAGQMPAFQDKLGEQRVRLLAAYVYKLSGGAQ
;
A
#
# COMPACT_ATOMS: atom_id res chain seq x y z
N ASP A 1 -44.63 -23.37 -43.26
CA ASP A 1 -44.59 -21.91 -43.03
C ASP A 1 -45.29 -21.57 -41.72
N LEU A 2 -44.58 -21.15 -40.74
CA LEU A 2 -45.08 -20.64 -39.46
C LEU A 2 -45.74 -19.26 -39.72
N ARG A 3 -47.05 -19.18 -39.49
CA ARG A 3 -47.80 -17.91 -39.55
C ARG A 3 -48.21 -17.52 -38.13
N GLU A 4 -47.85 -16.33 -37.72
CA GLU A 4 -48.29 -15.75 -36.45
C GLU A 4 -49.64 -15.02 -36.66
N TYR A 5 -50.52 -15.11 -35.65
CA TYR A 5 -51.77 -14.34 -35.65
C TYR A 5 -51.48 -12.90 -35.27
N ASN A 6 -51.89 -11.94 -36.09
CA ASN A 6 -51.78 -10.51 -35.79
C ASN A 6 -52.88 -10.09 -34.79
N ASN A 7 -52.65 -10.39 -33.51
CA ASN A 7 -53.53 -9.98 -32.43
C ASN A 7 -53.29 -8.50 -32.06
N PRO A 8 -54.34 -7.71 -31.79
CA PRO A 8 -54.18 -6.34 -31.35
C PRO A 8 -53.49 -6.33 -29.96
N LEU A 9 -52.58 -5.37 -29.75
CA LEU A 9 -51.93 -5.21 -28.47
C LEU A 9 -52.93 -4.90 -27.35
N PRO A 10 -52.74 -5.44 -26.14
CA PRO A 10 -53.61 -5.13 -25.00
C PRO A 10 -53.64 -3.62 -24.73
N LYS A 11 -54.80 -3.06 -24.44
CA LYS A 11 -54.95 -1.60 -24.20
C LYS A 11 -54.07 -1.09 -23.07
N TRP A 12 -53.94 -1.87 -21.99
CA TRP A 12 -53.06 -1.49 -20.87
C TRP A 12 -51.58 -1.35 -21.29
N TRP A 13 -51.09 -2.20 -22.21
CA TRP A 13 -49.75 -2.15 -22.74
C TRP A 13 -49.54 -0.89 -23.60
N LEU A 14 -50.48 -0.55 -24.46
CA LEU A 14 -50.44 0.67 -25.26
C LEU A 14 -50.40 1.93 -24.39
N TRP A 15 -51.22 1.97 -23.35
CA TRP A 15 -51.17 3.09 -22.38
C TRP A 15 -49.83 3.18 -21.68
N LEU A 16 -49.29 2.06 -21.21
CA LEU A 16 -47.96 2.02 -20.60
C LEU A 16 -46.88 2.53 -21.56
N PHE A 17 -46.92 2.09 -22.81
CA PHE A 17 -46.00 2.53 -23.86
C PHE A 17 -46.05 4.05 -24.06
N TYR A 18 -47.23 4.62 -24.24
CA TYR A 18 -47.37 6.08 -24.40
C TYR A 18 -46.91 6.86 -23.16
N ILE A 19 -47.18 6.37 -21.96
CA ILE A 19 -46.72 6.97 -20.72
C ILE A 19 -45.18 6.97 -20.69
N THR A 20 -44.52 5.88 -21.05
CA THR A 20 -43.05 5.82 -21.09
C THR A 20 -42.45 6.75 -22.14
N VAL A 21 -43.09 6.91 -23.29
CA VAL A 21 -42.67 7.88 -24.33
C VAL A 21 -42.76 9.31 -23.81
N VAL A 22 -43.92 9.70 -23.22
CA VAL A 22 -44.09 11.03 -22.63
C VAL A 22 -43.08 11.26 -21.49
N PHE A 23 -42.92 10.26 -20.63
CA PHE A 23 -41.89 10.31 -19.57
C PHE A 23 -40.48 10.52 -20.15
N GLY A 24 -40.10 9.77 -21.18
CA GLY A 24 -38.81 9.89 -21.84
C GLY A 24 -38.54 11.28 -22.41
N LEU A 25 -39.57 11.87 -23.08
CA LEU A 25 -39.47 13.24 -23.62
C LEU A 25 -39.27 14.28 -22.48
N LEU A 26 -40.07 14.18 -21.42
CA LEU A 26 -39.94 15.05 -20.23
C LEU A 26 -38.57 14.87 -19.52
N TYR A 27 -38.11 13.64 -19.45
CA TYR A 27 -36.82 13.32 -18.86
C TYR A 27 -35.67 14.00 -19.62
N PHE A 28 -35.64 13.93 -20.97
CA PHE A 28 -34.61 14.59 -21.78
C PHE A 28 -34.67 16.11 -21.77
N ILE A 29 -35.85 16.68 -21.47
CA ILE A 29 -35.94 18.13 -21.24
C ILE A 29 -35.31 18.52 -19.90
N LEU A 30 -35.53 17.73 -18.84
CA LEU A 30 -35.12 18.05 -17.49
C LEU A 30 -33.68 17.64 -17.19
N TYR A 31 -33.20 16.53 -17.73
CA TYR A 31 -31.91 15.90 -17.43
C TYR A 31 -31.04 15.81 -18.70
N PRO A 32 -29.70 15.72 -18.53
CA PRO A 32 -28.82 15.52 -19.68
C PRO A 32 -29.03 14.13 -20.29
N GLY A 33 -29.02 14.04 -21.62
CA GLY A 33 -29.21 12.78 -22.34
C GLY A 33 -29.14 12.91 -23.87
N LEU A 34 -29.12 14.14 -24.40
CA LEU A 34 -29.07 14.42 -25.84
C LEU A 34 -27.83 15.30 -26.15
N GLY A 35 -26.69 14.65 -26.48
CA GLY A 35 -25.48 15.33 -26.89
C GLY A 35 -24.96 16.34 -25.85
N THR A 36 -24.85 17.62 -26.24
CA THR A 36 -24.37 18.70 -25.37
C THR A 36 -25.45 19.36 -24.51
N TRP A 37 -26.72 18.94 -24.64
CA TRP A 37 -27.84 19.48 -23.86
C TRP A 37 -27.75 19.05 -22.40
N LYS A 38 -27.59 20.01 -21.49
CA LYS A 38 -27.44 19.76 -20.04
C LYS A 38 -28.76 19.54 -19.28
N GLY A 39 -29.91 19.64 -19.98
CA GLY A 39 -31.22 19.67 -19.35
C GLY A 39 -31.50 20.96 -18.56
N ILE A 40 -32.75 21.25 -18.28
CA ILE A 40 -33.14 22.46 -17.51
C ILE A 40 -32.56 22.42 -16.09
N LYS A 41 -32.45 21.23 -15.47
CA LYS A 41 -31.92 21.06 -14.13
C LYS A 41 -30.39 21.19 -14.05
N GLY A 42 -29.64 21.09 -15.16
CA GLY A 42 -28.19 21.12 -15.20
C GLY A 42 -27.52 20.05 -14.32
N TRP A 43 -28.31 19.02 -13.91
CA TRP A 43 -27.84 17.95 -13.04
C TRP A 43 -26.90 17.00 -13.80
N THR A 44 -25.83 16.60 -13.14
CA THR A 44 -24.93 15.52 -13.61
C THR A 44 -24.58 14.60 -12.44
N GLN A 45 -24.28 13.34 -12.73
CA GLN A 45 -23.77 12.42 -11.73
C GLN A 45 -22.49 12.95 -11.07
N ALA A 46 -21.60 13.59 -11.83
CA ALA A 46 -20.39 14.18 -11.31
C ALA A 46 -20.68 15.29 -10.30
N SER A 47 -21.58 16.25 -10.63
CA SER A 47 -21.94 17.34 -9.71
C SER A 47 -22.64 16.85 -8.44
N GLN A 48 -23.47 15.83 -8.54
CA GLN A 48 -24.09 15.21 -7.37
C GLN A 48 -23.05 14.53 -6.49
N TRP A 49 -22.17 13.73 -7.07
CA TRP A 49 -21.09 13.07 -6.36
C TRP A 49 -20.17 14.07 -5.66
N GLU A 50 -19.77 15.16 -6.34
CA GLU A 50 -18.94 16.22 -5.76
C GLU A 50 -19.61 16.85 -4.53
N GLN A 51 -20.92 17.14 -4.60
CA GLN A 51 -21.67 17.71 -3.49
C GLN A 51 -21.79 16.73 -2.30
N GLU A 52 -22.14 15.49 -2.58
CA GLU A 52 -22.25 14.43 -1.56
C GLU A 52 -20.89 14.15 -0.92
N ASN A 53 -19.82 14.09 -1.71
CA ASN A 53 -18.46 13.88 -1.23
C ASN A 53 -17.99 15.07 -0.38
N ALA A 54 -18.22 16.31 -0.82
CA ALA A 54 -17.88 17.50 -0.03
C ALA A 54 -18.63 17.52 1.33
N ALA A 55 -19.91 17.15 1.33
CA ALA A 55 -20.68 17.07 2.57
C ALA A 55 -20.18 15.95 3.49
N ALA A 56 -19.78 14.81 2.94
CA ALA A 56 -19.20 13.70 3.70
C ALA A 56 -17.83 14.11 4.29
N GLU A 57 -16.94 14.71 3.48
CA GLU A 57 -15.63 15.19 3.93
C GLU A 57 -15.75 16.27 5.02
N ALA A 58 -16.73 17.18 4.94
CA ALA A 58 -16.96 18.15 5.98
C ALA A 58 -17.33 17.51 7.34
N LYS A 59 -18.15 16.44 7.32
CA LYS A 59 -18.46 15.67 8.52
C LYS A 59 -17.23 14.94 9.08
N VAL A 60 -16.44 14.35 8.20
CA VAL A 60 -15.20 13.67 8.59
C VAL A 60 -14.18 14.67 9.15
N ALA A 61 -14.01 15.84 8.53
CA ALA A 61 -13.14 16.89 9.02
C ALA A 61 -13.53 17.35 10.43
N ALA A 62 -14.83 17.54 10.68
CA ALA A 62 -15.33 17.89 12.01
C ALA A 62 -15.05 16.78 13.06
N TYR A 63 -15.17 15.50 12.66
CA TYR A 63 -14.85 14.36 13.52
C TYR A 63 -13.35 14.25 13.82
N LEU A 64 -12.50 14.56 12.83
CA LEU A 64 -11.04 14.48 12.96
C LEU A 64 -10.41 15.73 13.62
N ALA A 65 -11.13 16.84 13.70
CA ALA A 65 -10.62 18.11 14.24
C ALA A 65 -9.94 17.99 15.63
N PRO A 66 -10.46 17.21 16.61
CA PRO A 66 -9.80 17.03 17.89
C PRO A 66 -8.42 16.39 17.82
N PHE A 67 -8.12 15.64 16.76
CA PHE A 67 -6.85 14.93 16.56
C PHE A 67 -5.80 15.77 15.81
N ALA A 68 -6.20 16.89 15.20
CA ALA A 68 -5.34 17.65 14.28
C ALA A 68 -4.07 18.23 14.96
N SER A 69 -4.17 18.63 16.23
CA SER A 69 -3.05 19.18 16.99
C SER A 69 -2.21 18.15 17.75
N MET A 70 -2.68 16.88 17.81
CA MET A 70 -1.98 15.82 18.55
C MET A 70 -0.76 15.33 17.79
N THR A 71 0.32 15.04 18.49
CA THR A 71 1.49 14.35 17.94
C THR A 71 1.19 12.88 17.66
N VAL A 72 2.03 12.20 16.85
CA VAL A 72 1.86 10.77 16.57
C VAL A 72 1.84 9.92 17.85
N PRO A 73 2.75 10.11 18.83
CA PRO A 73 2.69 9.40 20.12
C PRO A 73 1.41 9.68 20.93
N GLU A 74 0.92 10.92 20.95
CA GLU A 74 -0.35 11.27 21.63
C GLU A 74 -1.54 10.59 20.95
N LEU A 75 -1.57 10.56 19.61
CA LEU A 75 -2.58 9.82 18.85
C LEU A 75 -2.52 8.32 19.16
N ALA A 76 -1.32 7.74 19.26
CA ALA A 76 -1.11 6.32 19.57
C ALA A 76 -1.64 5.94 20.97
N ALA A 77 -1.62 6.89 21.91
CA ALA A 77 -2.19 6.72 23.25
C ALA A 77 -3.71 6.96 23.32
N ASN A 78 -4.31 7.59 22.29
CA ASN A 78 -5.72 7.94 22.27
C ASN A 78 -6.58 6.79 21.73
N ALA A 79 -7.48 6.25 22.56
CA ALA A 79 -8.31 5.11 22.20
C ALA A 79 -9.24 5.36 21.00
N GLN A 80 -9.83 6.56 20.90
CA GLN A 80 -10.74 6.92 19.80
C GLN A 80 -9.96 7.10 18.49
N ALA A 81 -8.79 7.74 18.53
CA ALA A 81 -7.89 7.86 17.40
C ALA A 81 -7.48 6.47 16.90
N MET A 82 -7.13 5.55 17.80
CA MET A 82 -6.72 4.18 17.44
C MET A 82 -7.86 3.36 16.85
N ALA A 83 -9.09 3.49 17.33
CA ALA A 83 -10.25 2.82 16.74
C ALA A 83 -10.48 3.30 15.29
N THR A 84 -10.36 4.61 15.05
CA THR A 84 -10.46 5.20 13.71
C THR A 84 -9.31 4.75 12.82
N ALA A 85 -8.09 4.79 13.34
CA ALA A 85 -6.89 4.38 12.60
C ALA A 85 -6.89 2.89 12.25
N ASN A 86 -7.40 2.03 13.13
CA ASN A 86 -7.59 0.61 12.82
C ASN A 86 -8.53 0.42 11.63
N ASN A 87 -9.68 1.11 11.61
CA ASN A 87 -10.60 1.03 10.47
C ASN A 87 -9.94 1.51 9.16
N LEU A 88 -9.15 2.59 9.21
CA LEU A 88 -8.40 3.07 8.06
C LEU A 88 -7.36 2.03 7.60
N PHE A 89 -6.66 1.39 8.54
CA PHE A 89 -5.67 0.35 8.28
C PHE A 89 -6.29 -0.87 7.61
N GLN A 90 -7.40 -1.38 8.14
CA GLN A 90 -8.12 -2.54 7.58
C GLN A 90 -8.56 -2.28 6.13
N ASN A 91 -8.98 -1.05 5.81
CA ASN A 91 -9.49 -0.71 4.49
C ASN A 91 -8.41 -0.35 3.46
N ASN A 92 -7.20 0.06 3.88
CA ASN A 92 -6.20 0.57 2.96
C ASN A 92 -4.84 -0.16 3.01
N CYS A 93 -4.52 -0.82 4.13
CA CYS A 93 -3.18 -1.35 4.39
C CYS A 93 -3.18 -2.88 4.57
N ALA A 94 -4.23 -3.43 5.18
CA ALA A 94 -4.31 -4.85 5.55
C ALA A 94 -4.20 -5.81 4.37
N GLN A 95 -4.60 -5.41 3.16
CA GLN A 95 -4.47 -6.24 1.96
C GLN A 95 -3.02 -6.65 1.68
N CYS A 96 -2.06 -5.77 1.99
CA CYS A 96 -0.64 -6.05 1.77
C CYS A 96 0.07 -6.44 3.08
N HIS A 97 -0.24 -5.72 4.18
CA HIS A 97 0.48 -5.87 5.45
C HIS A 97 -0.16 -6.88 6.43
N GLY A 98 -1.28 -7.51 6.05
CA GLY A 98 -2.05 -8.36 6.96
C GLY A 98 -2.97 -7.55 7.89
N ALA A 99 -4.04 -8.16 8.38
CA ALA A 99 -5.01 -7.48 9.26
C ALA A 99 -4.40 -7.13 10.64
N ASP A 100 -3.40 -7.88 11.07
CA ASP A 100 -2.62 -7.70 12.29
C ASP A 100 -1.34 -6.87 12.08
N GLY A 101 -1.05 -6.46 10.84
CA GLY A 101 0.20 -5.79 10.47
C GLY A 101 1.42 -6.72 10.41
N GLY A 102 1.24 -8.05 10.52
CA GLY A 102 2.33 -9.04 10.54
C GLY A 102 3.07 -9.21 9.22
N GLY A 103 2.59 -8.58 8.15
CA GLY A 103 3.20 -8.65 6.83
C GLY A 103 2.94 -9.96 6.08
N ALA A 104 3.62 -10.11 4.96
CA ALA A 104 3.65 -11.32 4.16
C ALA A 104 4.95 -11.32 3.32
N ARG A 105 5.21 -12.40 2.59
CA ARG A 105 6.39 -12.45 1.71
C ARG A 105 6.37 -11.26 0.71
N GLY A 106 7.37 -10.40 0.78
CA GLY A 106 7.47 -9.17 -0.01
C GLY A 106 6.77 -7.95 0.59
N PHE A 107 6.06 -8.11 1.71
CA PHE A 107 5.42 -7.03 2.45
C PHE A 107 5.90 -6.99 3.90
N PRO A 108 6.49 -5.87 4.37
CA PRO A 108 7.08 -5.81 5.70
C PRO A 108 6.08 -6.03 6.82
N ASN A 109 6.55 -6.68 7.89
CA ASN A 109 5.88 -6.75 9.17
C ASN A 109 5.94 -5.37 9.84
N LEU A 110 4.79 -4.79 10.17
CA LEU A 110 4.65 -3.50 10.83
C LEU A 110 4.45 -3.63 12.35
N ALA A 111 4.37 -4.87 12.85
CA ALA A 111 4.16 -5.16 14.27
C ALA A 111 5.46 -5.52 15.02
N ASN A 112 6.62 -5.35 14.38
CA ASN A 112 7.92 -5.53 15.00
C ASN A 112 8.70 -4.19 15.06
N SER A 113 9.87 -4.20 15.67
CA SER A 113 10.74 -3.04 15.79
C SER A 113 11.76 -2.88 14.65
N ASP A 114 11.60 -3.65 13.57
CA ASP A 114 12.56 -3.71 12.48
C ASP A 114 12.14 -2.83 11.31
N TRP A 115 12.92 -1.80 11.02
CA TRP A 115 12.57 -0.73 10.12
C TRP A 115 13.59 -0.53 9.01
N GLN A 116 13.17 -0.73 7.76
CA GLN A 116 14.01 -0.43 6.59
C GLN A 116 14.18 1.08 6.34
N TRP A 117 13.16 1.90 6.66
CA TRP A 117 13.10 3.32 6.32
C TRP A 117 13.06 4.24 7.55
N GLY A 118 13.28 3.69 8.74
CA GLY A 118 13.14 4.38 10.02
C GLY A 118 11.77 4.16 10.66
N GLY A 119 11.78 3.96 11.98
CA GLY A 119 10.60 3.68 12.81
C GLY A 119 10.19 4.86 13.70
N ASP A 120 10.84 6.00 13.56
CA ASP A 120 10.41 7.22 14.22
C ASP A 120 9.11 7.76 13.61
N PRO A 121 8.34 8.54 14.39
CA PRO A 121 7.04 9.04 13.96
C PRO A 121 7.06 9.75 12.59
N ASP A 122 8.05 10.58 12.34
CA ASP A 122 8.14 11.39 11.12
C ASP A 122 8.49 10.50 9.91
N SER A 123 9.38 9.55 10.08
CA SER A 123 9.74 8.56 9.03
C SER A 123 8.54 7.69 8.65
N ILE A 124 7.71 7.29 9.62
CA ILE A 124 6.48 6.53 9.35
C ILE A 124 5.47 7.39 8.59
N VAL A 125 5.24 8.65 9.01
CA VAL A 125 4.38 9.61 8.31
C VAL A 125 4.85 9.80 6.87
N GLN A 126 6.14 10.07 6.66
CA GLN A 126 6.73 10.24 5.32
C GLN A 126 6.56 8.99 4.46
N THR A 127 6.73 7.81 5.04
CA THR A 127 6.57 6.54 4.33
C THR A 127 5.13 6.34 3.85
N ILE A 128 4.14 6.64 4.68
CA ILE A 128 2.73 6.51 4.30
C ILE A 128 2.32 7.63 3.34
N ALA A 129 2.74 8.87 3.59
CA ALA A 129 2.38 10.01 2.76
C ALA A 129 2.89 9.88 1.33
N ASN A 130 4.19 9.61 1.17
CA ASN A 130 4.89 9.67 -0.11
C ASN A 130 5.11 8.30 -0.76
N GLY A 131 4.82 7.21 -0.03
CA GLY A 131 5.19 5.87 -0.45
C GLY A 131 6.69 5.63 -0.40
N ARG A 132 7.11 4.42 -0.80
CA ARG A 132 8.52 4.02 -0.91
C ARG A 132 8.74 3.17 -2.14
N VAL A 133 9.89 3.35 -2.75
CA VAL A 133 10.39 2.47 -3.80
C VAL A 133 11.72 1.93 -3.34
N ALA A 134 11.83 0.61 -3.21
CA ALA A 134 13.06 -0.08 -2.88
C ALA A 134 13.48 -0.97 -4.04
N ALA A 135 14.73 -0.89 -4.45
CA ALA A 135 15.27 -1.74 -5.50
C ALA A 135 16.66 -2.25 -5.12
N MET A 136 16.83 -3.56 -5.15
CA MET A 136 18.14 -4.20 -5.08
C MET A 136 18.55 -4.62 -6.50
N THR A 137 19.70 -4.18 -6.92
CA THR A 137 20.27 -4.50 -8.24
C THR A 137 20.54 -6.01 -8.37
N PRO A 138 20.27 -6.63 -9.52
CA PRO A 138 20.68 -8.00 -9.81
C PRO A 138 22.20 -8.10 -9.95
N TRP A 139 22.80 -9.05 -9.26
CA TRP A 139 24.26 -9.26 -9.26
C TRP A 139 24.70 -10.56 -9.93
N GLY A 140 23.75 -11.36 -10.45
CA GLY A 140 24.04 -12.68 -11.03
C GLY A 140 25.05 -12.65 -12.16
N GLU A 141 24.94 -11.72 -13.10
CA GLU A 141 25.86 -11.60 -14.23
C GLU A 141 27.26 -11.11 -13.82
N VAL A 142 27.34 -10.25 -12.81
CA VAL A 142 28.59 -9.67 -12.34
C VAL A 142 29.39 -10.66 -11.50
N LEU A 143 28.70 -11.39 -10.62
CA LEU A 143 29.33 -12.30 -9.66
C LEU A 143 29.54 -13.72 -10.23
N GLY A 144 28.74 -14.10 -11.22
CA GLY A 144 28.65 -15.49 -11.64
C GLY A 144 28.09 -16.41 -10.55
N GLU A 145 27.91 -17.69 -10.86
CA GLU A 145 27.29 -18.62 -9.93
C GLU A 145 28.11 -18.82 -8.63
N GLU A 146 29.43 -18.98 -8.76
CA GLU A 146 30.32 -19.18 -7.62
C GLU A 146 30.37 -17.96 -6.70
N GLY A 147 30.40 -16.74 -7.27
CA GLY A 147 30.41 -15.49 -6.50
C GLY A 147 29.07 -15.25 -5.79
N VAL A 148 27.96 -15.61 -6.42
CA VAL A 148 26.63 -15.56 -5.78
C VAL A 148 26.56 -16.54 -4.63
N ASP A 149 27.00 -17.79 -4.80
CA ASP A 149 27.02 -18.79 -3.72
C ASP A 149 27.92 -18.36 -2.55
N ALA A 150 29.05 -17.73 -2.85
CA ALA A 150 29.94 -17.18 -1.82
C ALA A 150 29.26 -16.04 -1.03
N VAL A 151 28.65 -15.07 -1.71
CA VAL A 151 27.92 -13.97 -1.04
C VAL A 151 26.75 -14.50 -0.20
N VAL A 152 26.00 -15.47 -0.69
CA VAL A 152 24.91 -16.12 0.05
C VAL A 152 25.45 -16.76 1.34
N ALA A 153 26.54 -17.51 1.27
CA ALA A 153 27.17 -18.11 2.44
C ALA A 153 27.63 -17.05 3.47
N TYR A 154 28.16 -15.92 3.00
CA TYR A 154 28.55 -14.82 3.88
C TYR A 154 27.32 -14.15 4.54
N VAL A 155 26.26 -13.90 3.81
CA VAL A 155 25.01 -13.31 4.35
C VAL A 155 24.37 -14.27 5.38
N GLN A 156 24.37 -15.56 5.14
CA GLN A 156 23.93 -16.57 6.12
C GLN A 156 24.79 -16.52 7.39
N GLN A 157 26.11 -16.39 7.24
CA GLN A 157 26.99 -16.22 8.40
C GLN A 157 26.71 -14.93 9.17
N LEU A 158 26.49 -13.81 8.50
CA LEU A 158 26.12 -12.53 9.12
C LEU A 158 24.86 -12.64 9.99
N SER A 159 23.87 -13.38 9.52
CA SER A 159 22.60 -13.62 10.23
C SER A 159 22.65 -14.75 11.26
N GLY A 160 23.82 -15.32 11.51
CA GLY A 160 24.00 -16.41 12.47
C GLY A 160 23.51 -17.77 12.00
N GLN A 161 23.21 -17.93 10.70
CA GLN A 161 22.82 -19.20 10.11
C GLN A 161 24.05 -20.09 9.82
N GLN A 162 23.83 -21.39 9.70
CA GLN A 162 24.90 -22.30 9.26
C GLN A 162 25.26 -22.05 7.80
N SER A 163 26.55 -21.91 7.51
CA SER A 163 27.09 -21.69 6.18
C SER A 163 28.43 -22.39 6.02
N ASP A 164 28.87 -22.56 4.76
CA ASP A 164 30.21 -23.03 4.45
C ASP A 164 31.25 -21.93 4.77
N PRO A 165 32.17 -22.13 5.73
CA PRO A 165 33.12 -21.08 6.12
C PRO A 165 34.09 -20.64 5.02
N ALA A 166 34.45 -21.54 4.11
CA ALA A 166 35.36 -21.22 3.01
C ALA A 166 34.65 -20.33 1.97
N LYS A 167 33.41 -20.67 1.63
CA LYS A 167 32.58 -19.83 0.77
C LYS A 167 32.28 -18.48 1.42
N ALA A 168 31.94 -18.46 2.70
CA ALA A 168 31.66 -17.21 3.43
C ALA A 168 32.88 -16.29 3.45
N ALA A 169 34.09 -16.80 3.63
CA ALA A 169 35.32 -16.00 3.57
C ALA A 169 35.55 -15.38 2.18
N ALA A 170 35.28 -16.12 1.09
CA ALA A 170 35.32 -15.58 -0.26
C ALA A 170 34.20 -14.56 -0.50
N GLY A 171 32.99 -14.82 0.04
CA GLY A 171 31.83 -13.94 -0.05
C GLY A 171 32.01 -12.61 0.64
N ALA A 172 32.78 -12.56 1.73
CA ALA A 172 33.11 -11.32 2.43
C ALA A 172 33.77 -10.27 1.53
N ALA A 173 34.71 -10.69 0.66
CA ALA A 173 35.37 -9.80 -0.30
C ALA A 173 34.40 -9.24 -1.33
N HIS A 174 33.50 -10.07 -1.87
CA HIS A 174 32.45 -9.63 -2.78
C HIS A 174 31.47 -8.68 -2.10
N PHE A 175 31.08 -8.97 -0.85
CA PHE A 175 30.18 -8.13 -0.06
C PHE A 175 30.76 -6.72 0.13
N GLN A 176 32.01 -6.61 0.51
CA GLN A 176 32.70 -5.33 0.68
C GLN A 176 32.81 -4.53 -0.62
N THR A 177 32.85 -5.20 -1.77
CA THR A 177 32.98 -4.54 -3.07
C THR A 177 31.63 -4.08 -3.62
N PHE A 178 30.60 -4.91 -3.52
CA PHE A 178 29.34 -4.72 -4.26
C PHE A 178 28.12 -4.43 -3.38
N CYS A 179 28.13 -4.88 -2.11
CA CYS A 179 26.94 -4.85 -1.24
C CYS A 179 27.01 -3.78 -0.16
N MET A 180 28.23 -3.50 0.32
CA MET A 180 28.50 -2.57 1.45
C MET A 180 27.91 -1.17 1.22
N ALA A 181 27.88 -0.69 -0.02
CA ALA A 181 27.39 0.66 -0.34
C ALA A 181 25.92 0.88 0.08
N CYS A 182 25.12 -0.18 0.08
CA CYS A 182 23.71 -0.14 0.49
C CYS A 182 23.48 -0.80 1.86
N HIS A 183 24.11 -1.96 2.11
CA HIS A 183 23.88 -2.73 3.33
C HIS A 183 24.81 -2.37 4.51
N GLY A 184 25.73 -1.41 4.31
CA GLY A 184 26.73 -1.05 5.31
C GLY A 184 27.90 -2.05 5.40
N PRO A 185 29.05 -1.64 5.97
CA PRO A 185 30.24 -2.50 6.07
C PRO A 185 30.03 -3.70 7.01
N ASP A 186 29.12 -3.59 7.94
CA ASP A 186 28.74 -4.61 8.92
C ASP A 186 27.44 -5.34 8.59
N GLY A 187 26.80 -5.04 7.45
CA GLY A 187 25.57 -5.66 6.98
C GLY A 187 24.30 -5.21 7.70
N LYS A 188 24.37 -4.15 8.52
CA LYS A 188 23.20 -3.67 9.30
C LYS A 188 22.18 -2.87 8.53
N GLY A 189 22.39 -2.69 7.22
CA GLY A 189 21.50 -1.95 6.37
C GLY A 189 21.70 -0.44 6.43
N MET A 190 20.87 0.27 5.67
CA MET A 190 20.92 1.74 5.59
C MET A 190 19.51 2.29 5.32
N ALA A 191 18.92 2.95 6.31
CA ALA A 191 17.58 3.51 6.23
C ALA A 191 17.42 4.55 5.10
N ALA A 192 18.49 5.30 4.78
CA ALA A 192 18.43 6.32 3.73
C ALA A 192 18.10 5.77 2.33
N VAL A 193 18.45 4.51 2.07
CA VAL A 193 18.19 3.82 0.79
C VAL A 193 17.23 2.64 0.95
N GLY A 194 16.71 2.39 2.16
CA GLY A 194 15.80 1.29 2.47
C GLY A 194 16.46 -0.08 2.33
N ALA A 195 17.77 -0.18 2.53
CA ALA A 195 18.48 -1.45 2.53
C ALA A 195 18.30 -2.15 3.88
N PRO A 196 17.83 -3.42 3.90
CA PRO A 196 17.57 -4.13 5.14
C PRO A 196 18.85 -4.51 5.89
N ASN A 197 18.70 -4.68 7.20
CA ASN A 197 19.67 -5.35 8.05
C ASN A 197 19.79 -6.82 7.65
N LEU A 198 21.00 -7.31 7.43
CA LEU A 198 21.31 -8.69 7.06
C LEU A 198 21.89 -9.50 8.22
N THR A 199 21.97 -8.91 9.43
CA THR A 199 22.57 -9.53 10.60
C THR A 199 21.56 -10.08 11.59
N ASP A 200 20.26 -9.92 11.31
CA ASP A 200 19.17 -10.38 12.16
C ASP A 200 18.38 -11.54 11.54
N GLY A 201 17.28 -11.92 12.20
CA GLY A 201 16.39 -12.98 11.76
C GLY A 201 15.16 -12.51 10.95
N VAL A 202 15.07 -11.21 10.59
CA VAL A 202 13.89 -10.63 9.92
C VAL A 202 14.12 -10.55 8.41
N TRP A 203 13.33 -11.30 7.66
CA TRP A 203 13.52 -11.48 6.22
C TRP A 203 12.23 -11.23 5.44
N LEU A 204 12.27 -10.26 4.54
CA LEU A 204 11.12 -9.89 3.70
C LEU A 204 10.73 -10.97 2.68
N TYR A 205 11.71 -11.71 2.16
CA TYR A 205 11.49 -12.73 1.12
C TYR A 205 11.79 -14.16 1.59
N GLY A 206 12.51 -14.30 2.68
CA GLY A 206 12.98 -15.56 3.23
C GLY A 206 14.50 -15.62 3.32
N SER A 207 15.01 -16.47 4.22
CA SER A 207 16.42 -16.58 4.60
C SER A 207 17.11 -17.85 4.12
N ASP A 208 16.37 -18.78 3.51
CA ASP A 208 16.95 -20.00 2.98
C ASP A 208 17.90 -19.73 1.80
N ALA A 209 18.88 -20.60 1.62
CA ALA A 209 19.94 -20.43 0.61
C ALA A 209 19.38 -20.21 -0.81
N ALA A 210 18.30 -20.91 -1.17
CA ALA A 210 17.71 -20.80 -2.51
C ALA A 210 17.06 -19.44 -2.71
N THR A 211 16.33 -18.94 -1.72
CA THR A 211 15.72 -17.61 -1.75
C THR A 211 16.77 -16.49 -1.74
N LEU A 212 17.83 -16.62 -0.95
CA LEU A 212 18.95 -15.67 -0.95
C LEU A 212 19.68 -15.68 -2.30
N LYS A 213 19.93 -16.86 -2.88
CA LYS A 213 20.52 -17.00 -4.23
C LYS A 213 19.65 -16.32 -5.28
N GLU A 214 18.34 -16.52 -5.25
CA GLU A 214 17.40 -15.82 -6.13
C GLU A 214 17.49 -14.29 -5.94
N THR A 215 17.51 -13.83 -4.70
CA THR A 215 17.56 -12.40 -4.35
C THR A 215 18.84 -11.74 -4.86
N VAL A 216 20.00 -12.36 -4.65
CA VAL A 216 21.28 -11.83 -5.12
C VAL A 216 21.36 -11.89 -6.65
N THR A 217 20.93 -12.98 -7.26
CA THR A 217 21.00 -13.19 -8.71
C THR A 217 20.11 -12.24 -9.49
N LYS A 218 18.82 -12.14 -9.09
CA LYS A 218 17.78 -11.41 -9.85
C LYS A 218 17.50 -10.00 -9.31
N GLY A 219 18.01 -9.68 -8.12
CA GLY A 219 17.62 -8.47 -7.40
C GLY A 219 16.19 -8.56 -6.85
N ARG A 220 15.74 -7.47 -6.25
CA ARG A 220 14.37 -7.31 -5.75
C ARG A 220 13.86 -5.89 -6.07
N ALA A 221 12.58 -5.77 -6.31
CA ALA A 221 11.91 -4.48 -6.42
C ALA A 221 10.61 -4.52 -5.64
N GLY A 222 10.40 -3.50 -4.82
CA GLY A 222 9.18 -3.33 -4.05
C GLY A 222 8.69 -1.89 -4.13
N GLN A 223 7.37 -1.71 -4.14
CA GLN A 223 6.76 -0.39 -4.15
C GLN A 223 5.61 -0.35 -3.14
N MET A 224 5.67 0.62 -2.23
CA MET A 224 4.55 1.07 -1.42
C MET A 224 4.00 2.35 -2.06
N PRO A 225 2.73 2.42 -2.45
CA PRO A 225 2.16 3.63 -3.05
C PRO A 225 2.05 4.77 -2.04
N ALA A 226 2.00 6.00 -2.54
CA ALA A 226 1.71 7.20 -1.75
C ALA A 226 0.21 7.25 -1.39
N PHE A 227 -0.10 7.66 -0.16
CA PHE A 227 -1.48 7.76 0.33
C PHE A 227 -1.92 9.19 0.64
N GLN A 228 -1.02 10.18 0.54
CA GLN A 228 -1.33 11.58 0.87
C GLN A 228 -2.52 12.13 0.10
N ASP A 229 -2.52 11.97 -1.22
CA ASP A 229 -3.58 12.51 -2.09
C ASP A 229 -4.92 11.80 -1.89
N LYS A 230 -4.87 10.50 -1.57
CA LYS A 230 -6.06 9.68 -1.35
C LYS A 230 -6.71 9.92 0.01
N LEU A 231 -5.90 10.05 1.06
CA LEU A 231 -6.38 10.03 2.44
C LEU A 231 -6.36 11.41 3.11
N GLY A 232 -5.47 12.29 2.67
CA GLY A 232 -5.20 13.57 3.33
C GLY A 232 -4.32 13.41 4.59
N GLU A 233 -3.73 14.52 5.01
CA GLU A 233 -2.74 14.58 6.06
C GLU A 233 -3.21 13.97 7.41
N GLN A 234 -4.42 14.29 7.82
CA GLN A 234 -4.92 13.84 9.14
C GLN A 234 -5.08 12.33 9.21
N ARG A 235 -5.61 11.70 8.16
CA ARG A 235 -5.77 10.24 8.10
C ARG A 235 -4.41 9.53 7.98
N VAL A 236 -3.45 10.13 7.26
CA VAL A 236 -2.07 9.63 7.18
C VAL A 236 -1.42 9.65 8.56
N ARG A 237 -1.57 10.72 9.34
CA ARG A 237 -1.04 10.81 10.71
C ARG A 237 -1.70 9.81 11.67
N LEU A 238 -2.99 9.57 11.55
CA LEU A 238 -3.69 8.52 12.31
C LEU A 238 -3.14 7.12 11.97
N LEU A 239 -2.95 6.83 10.70
CA LEU A 239 -2.34 5.56 10.27
C LEU A 239 -0.91 5.42 10.77
N ALA A 240 -0.12 6.49 10.72
CA ALA A 240 1.23 6.49 11.26
C ALA A 240 1.24 6.20 12.78
N ALA A 241 0.30 6.79 13.52
CA ALA A 241 0.15 6.51 14.95
C ALA A 241 -0.26 5.06 15.24
N TYR A 242 -1.10 4.48 14.39
CA TYR A 242 -1.48 3.08 14.51
C TYR A 242 -0.29 2.14 14.26
N VAL A 243 0.46 2.37 13.20
CA VAL A 243 1.68 1.59 12.87
C VAL A 243 2.75 1.77 13.95
N TYR A 244 2.97 3.01 14.42
CA TYR A 244 3.89 3.30 15.53
C TYR A 244 3.52 2.52 16.79
N LYS A 245 2.22 2.45 17.12
CA LYS A 245 1.73 1.65 18.25
C LYS A 245 1.92 0.15 18.03
N LEU A 246 1.64 -0.37 16.82
CA LEU A 246 1.83 -1.79 16.49
C LEU A 246 3.28 -2.24 16.70
N SER A 247 4.24 -1.39 16.35
CA SER A 247 5.68 -1.67 16.49
C SER A 247 6.22 -1.52 17.91
N GLY A 248 5.37 -1.20 18.90
CA GLY A 248 5.79 -1.01 20.29
C GLY A 248 6.38 0.37 20.59
N GLY A 249 6.33 1.33 19.67
CA GLY A 249 6.85 2.68 19.87
C GLY A 249 6.10 3.55 20.86
N ALA A 250 4.93 3.10 21.35
CA ALA A 250 4.09 3.82 22.32
C ALA A 250 4.23 3.28 23.76
N GLN A 251 5.29 2.51 24.06
CA GLN A 251 5.58 1.99 25.40
C GLN A 251 6.43 2.97 26.22
#